data_897d59ddb6a6e2b2d0bc1c52c7ab4fb4
#
_entry.id   897d59ddb6a6e2b2d0bc1c52c7ab4fb4
#
_cell.length_a   1.000
_cell.length_b   1.000
_cell.length_c   1.000
_cell.angle_alpha   90.00
_cell.angle_beta   90.00
_cell.angle_gamma   90.00
#
_symmetry.space_group_name_H-M   'P 1'
#
loop_
_entity.id
_entity.type
_entity.pdbx_description
1 polymer ?
#
loop_
_entity_poly.entity_id
_entity_poly.type
_entity_poly.pdbx_seq_one_letter_code
_entity_poly.pdbx_strand_id
1 'polypeptide(L)'
;MINLFQFGCNLEIHQLTGLILVTGLLFCEEKQEPAYSYIGGWPVNPRSDEIEDTGFDRPCPGPIGCDCTTDADCVNQNCRAHPKGNYCVPKVGDVVPRFEAIDQFGESVDLYDFAHQGKMILLELSAAWCSPCNDIASWLTTNDQKIRENPWWKDRYLPVREMIESGEILLVNVMFEGKTKKTTATFDDVLEWYQKYPDPHVPILLDEYRFLHAWVKPTGLPCIFLLDEDMRLINYTNRGLTDAFLYLTQPKE
;
A
#
# COMPACT_ATOMS: atom_id res chain seq x y z
N MET A 1 -19.56 -32.18 23.23
CA MET A 1 -19.93 -32.00 21.81
C MET A 1 -18.80 -31.22 21.20
N ILE A 2 -17.90 -31.93 20.51
CA ILE A 2 -16.71 -31.34 19.87
C ILE A 2 -17.17 -30.87 18.50
N ASN A 3 -17.00 -29.57 18.22
CA ASN A 3 -17.37 -28.94 16.95
C ASN A 3 -16.33 -29.36 15.88
N LEU A 4 -16.73 -30.26 15.01
CA LEU A 4 -15.99 -30.68 13.80
C LEU A 4 -16.41 -29.79 12.62
N PHE A 5 -15.89 -28.58 12.53
CA PHE A 5 -16.03 -27.75 11.32
C PHE A 5 -14.70 -27.12 10.93
N GLN A 6 -14.37 -27.37 9.67
CA GLN A 6 -13.34 -26.77 8.80
C GLN A 6 -12.02 -27.53 8.68
N PHE A 7 -12.08 -28.74 8.12
CA PHE A 7 -10.95 -29.27 7.38
C PHE A 7 -11.40 -29.56 5.94
N GLY A 8 -10.83 -28.82 4.98
CA GLY A 8 -10.98 -29.12 3.55
C GLY A 8 -9.99 -30.24 3.19
N CYS A 9 -10.43 -31.48 3.23
CA CYS A 9 -9.61 -32.61 2.78
C CYS A 9 -10.01 -33.01 1.37
N ASN A 10 -9.07 -32.98 0.40
CA ASN A 10 -9.24 -33.55 -0.94
C ASN A 10 -8.80 -35.00 -0.95
N LEU A 11 -9.70 -35.90 -1.40
CA LEU A 11 -9.43 -37.31 -1.62
C LEU A 11 -9.12 -37.56 -3.10
N GLU A 12 -7.86 -37.79 -3.46
CA GLU A 12 -7.53 -38.30 -4.81
C GLU A 12 -7.59 -39.81 -4.86
N ILE A 13 -8.51 -40.37 -5.66
CA ILE A 13 -8.66 -41.80 -5.88
C ILE A 13 -7.94 -42.17 -7.19
N HIS A 14 -6.81 -42.82 -7.11
CA HIS A 14 -6.17 -43.43 -8.26
C HIS A 14 -6.71 -44.87 -8.47
N GLN A 15 -7.45 -45.07 -9.58
CA GLN A 15 -7.83 -46.42 -10.01
C GLN A 15 -6.70 -47.07 -10.82
N LEU A 16 -6.05 -48.08 -10.25
CA LEU A 16 -5.21 -49.00 -10.96
C LEU A 16 -5.90 -50.37 -11.07
N THR A 17 -6.05 -50.84 -12.29
CA THR A 17 -6.68 -52.11 -12.64
C THR A 17 -5.90 -53.29 -11.99
N GLY A 18 -6.57 -53.98 -11.04
CA GLY A 18 -6.09 -55.27 -10.53
C GLY A 18 -5.39 -55.22 -9.19
N LEU A 19 -6.11 -55.20 -8.16
CA LEU A 19 -5.95 -55.34 -6.72
C LEU A 19 -6.12 -54.04 -5.95
N ILE A 20 -7.27 -53.87 -5.31
CA ILE A 20 -7.58 -52.65 -4.57
C ILE A 20 -6.87 -52.69 -3.23
N LEU A 21 -5.73 -52.01 -3.16
CA LEU A 21 -5.18 -51.54 -1.89
C LEU A 21 -5.44 -50.05 -1.82
N VAL A 22 -6.51 -49.67 -1.12
CA VAL A 22 -6.82 -48.24 -0.88
C VAL A 22 -5.90 -47.75 0.24
N THR A 23 -4.73 -47.21 -0.14
CA THR A 23 -3.94 -46.36 0.77
C THR A 23 -4.27 -44.92 0.43
N GLY A 24 -5.36 -44.42 1.00
CA GLY A 24 -5.67 -43.01 0.94
C GLY A 24 -4.73 -42.22 1.85
N LEU A 25 -3.76 -41.52 1.30
CA LEU A 25 -3.04 -40.47 2.00
C LEU A 25 -3.94 -39.23 2.04
N LEU A 26 -4.53 -38.96 3.20
CA LEU A 26 -5.20 -37.70 3.50
C LEU A 26 -4.11 -36.62 3.70
N PHE A 27 -3.89 -35.80 2.70
CA PHE A 27 -3.18 -34.54 2.89
C PHE A 27 -4.18 -33.52 3.42
N CYS A 28 -4.15 -33.26 4.72
CA CYS A 28 -4.78 -32.11 5.32
C CYS A 28 -3.75 -30.97 5.30
N GLU A 29 -3.95 -29.99 4.46
CA GLU A 29 -3.21 -28.74 4.52
C GLU A 29 -3.76 -27.97 5.73
N GLU A 30 -3.00 -27.98 6.83
CA GLU A 30 -3.30 -27.17 8.01
C GLU A 30 -3.12 -25.72 7.62
N LYS A 31 -4.25 -25.02 7.45
CA LYS A 31 -4.22 -23.56 7.29
C LYS A 31 -3.71 -23.00 8.61
N GLN A 32 -2.42 -22.72 8.67
CA GLN A 32 -1.79 -22.06 9.82
C GLN A 32 -2.36 -20.66 9.90
N GLU A 33 -3.28 -20.41 10.82
CA GLU A 33 -3.71 -19.04 11.12
C GLU A 33 -2.48 -18.27 11.60
N PRO A 34 -2.30 -17.01 11.16
CA PRO A 34 -1.18 -16.21 11.63
C PRO A 34 -1.21 -16.11 13.15
N ALA A 35 -0.08 -16.38 13.79
CA ALA A 35 0.05 -16.38 15.24
C ALA A 35 -0.17 -14.98 15.87
N TYR A 36 -0.23 -13.94 15.03
CA TYR A 36 -0.45 -12.55 15.40
C TYR A 36 -1.38 -11.90 14.37
N SER A 37 -2.23 -10.99 14.82
CA SER A 37 -3.05 -10.12 13.96
C SER A 37 -3.09 -8.72 14.55
N TYR A 38 -3.02 -7.71 13.72
CA TYR A 38 -3.19 -6.32 14.11
C TYR A 38 -4.61 -6.02 14.60
N ILE A 39 -4.76 -5.07 15.52
CA ILE A 39 -6.08 -4.62 16.02
C ILE A 39 -6.96 -4.15 14.86
N GLY A 40 -6.36 -3.48 13.86
CA GLY A 40 -7.04 -3.05 12.65
C GLY A 40 -7.39 -4.17 11.67
N GLY A 41 -6.98 -5.42 11.94
CA GLY A 41 -7.20 -6.56 11.04
C GLY A 41 -6.34 -6.53 9.78
N TRP A 42 -5.23 -5.79 9.80
CA TRP A 42 -4.29 -5.73 8.69
C TRP A 42 -3.67 -7.10 8.42
N PRO A 43 -3.26 -7.38 7.17
CA PRO A 43 -2.57 -8.62 6.86
C PRO A 43 -1.22 -8.70 7.58
N VAL A 44 -0.74 -9.92 7.78
CA VAL A 44 0.62 -10.20 8.25
C VAL A 44 1.30 -11.08 7.21
N ASN A 45 2.49 -10.67 6.77
CA ASN A 45 3.27 -11.43 5.79
C ASN A 45 4.45 -12.15 6.46
N PRO A 46 4.37 -13.47 6.69
CA PRO A 46 5.47 -14.22 7.30
C PRO A 46 6.72 -14.30 6.41
N ARG A 47 6.64 -13.84 5.16
CA ARG A 47 7.74 -13.80 4.19
C ARG A 47 8.17 -12.36 3.86
N SER A 48 7.86 -11.40 4.72
CA SER A 48 8.23 -10.00 4.50
C SER A 48 9.74 -9.80 4.31
N ASP A 49 10.57 -10.64 4.93
CA ASP A 49 12.03 -10.62 4.79
C ASP A 49 12.55 -11.17 3.44
N GLU A 50 11.70 -11.78 2.62
CA GLU A 50 12.06 -12.25 1.27
C GLU A 50 12.01 -11.12 0.22
N ILE A 51 11.45 -9.96 0.56
CA ILE A 51 11.32 -8.82 -0.35
C ILE A 51 12.69 -8.15 -0.52
N GLU A 52 13.00 -7.77 -1.75
CA GLU A 52 14.27 -7.16 -2.12
C GLU A 52 14.59 -5.90 -1.31
N ASP A 53 15.82 -5.81 -0.76
CA ASP A 53 16.33 -4.58 -0.15
C ASP A 53 16.57 -3.51 -1.23
N THR A 54 15.93 -2.36 -1.09
CA THR A 54 16.06 -1.24 -2.02
C THR A 54 17.37 -0.46 -1.85
N GLY A 55 18.04 -0.60 -0.71
CA GLY A 55 19.20 0.21 -0.33
C GLY A 55 18.89 1.71 -0.21
N PHE A 56 17.65 2.10 0.04
CA PHE A 56 17.24 3.51 0.13
C PHE A 56 17.93 4.26 1.27
N ASP A 57 18.18 3.62 2.38
CA ASP A 57 18.85 4.16 3.57
C ASP A 57 20.39 4.27 3.44
N ARG A 58 20.96 3.83 2.30
CA ARG A 58 22.38 3.98 2.01
C ARG A 58 22.74 5.45 1.79
N PRO A 59 23.97 5.87 2.18
CA PRO A 59 24.39 7.26 2.01
C PRO A 59 24.46 7.66 0.52
N CYS A 60 24.14 8.93 0.25
CA CYS A 60 24.35 9.55 -1.06
C CYS A 60 25.85 9.59 -1.42
N PRO A 61 26.20 9.59 -2.73
CA PRO A 61 25.30 9.66 -3.90
C PRO A 61 24.79 8.29 -4.34
N GLY A 62 23.75 8.31 -5.17
CA GLY A 62 23.28 7.16 -5.97
C GLY A 62 21.90 6.64 -5.61
N PRO A 63 21.56 6.37 -4.32
CA PRO A 63 20.23 5.92 -3.96
C PRO A 63 19.11 6.89 -4.36
N ILE A 64 17.88 6.36 -4.47
CA ILE A 64 16.67 7.17 -4.62
C ILE A 64 16.59 8.17 -3.45
N GLY A 65 16.16 9.40 -3.74
CA GLY A 65 16.11 10.49 -2.78
C GLY A 65 17.36 11.39 -2.76
N CYS A 66 18.49 10.95 -3.32
CA CYS A 66 19.72 11.74 -3.42
C CYS A 66 19.67 12.78 -4.53
N ASP A 67 20.45 13.85 -4.37
CA ASP A 67 20.68 14.83 -5.44
C ASP A 67 21.37 14.17 -6.63
N CYS A 68 21.04 14.62 -7.84
CA CYS A 68 21.63 14.14 -9.07
C CYS A 68 21.78 15.26 -10.11
N THR A 69 22.58 15.02 -11.14
CA THR A 69 22.72 15.90 -12.31
C THR A 69 22.24 15.22 -13.57
N THR A 70 22.51 13.91 -13.66
CA THR A 70 22.14 13.06 -14.80
C THR A 70 21.56 11.72 -14.31
N ASP A 71 20.92 10.97 -15.19
CA ASP A 71 20.41 9.63 -14.88
C ASP A 71 21.53 8.68 -14.41
N ALA A 72 22.76 8.86 -14.88
CA ALA A 72 23.90 8.04 -14.49
C ALA A 72 24.32 8.22 -13.02
N ASP A 73 23.90 9.28 -12.36
CA ASP A 73 24.17 9.53 -10.95
C ASP A 73 23.27 8.69 -10.04
N CYS A 74 22.22 8.08 -10.58
CA CYS A 74 21.21 7.33 -9.84
C CYS A 74 21.35 5.82 -10.07
N VAL A 75 21.25 5.03 -9.00
CA VAL A 75 21.29 3.55 -9.09
C VAL A 75 20.20 2.99 -10.00
N ASN A 76 19.02 3.64 -10.01
CA ASN A 76 17.91 3.29 -10.89
C ASN A 76 17.88 4.07 -12.20
N GLN A 77 18.91 4.87 -12.52
CA GLN A 77 19.03 5.66 -13.74
C GLN A 77 17.82 6.58 -13.97
N ASN A 78 17.33 7.24 -12.93
CA ASN A 78 16.15 8.10 -13.00
C ASN A 78 16.33 9.40 -12.21
N CYS A 79 17.08 10.35 -12.77
CA CYS A 79 17.24 11.71 -12.26
C CYS A 79 16.14 12.62 -12.82
N ARG A 80 15.35 13.24 -11.95
CA ARG A 80 14.24 14.12 -12.37
C ARG A 80 14.29 15.47 -11.70
N ALA A 81 13.84 16.47 -12.45
CA ALA A 81 13.70 17.82 -11.95
C ALA A 81 12.58 17.92 -10.91
N HIS A 82 12.87 18.62 -9.84
CA HIS A 82 11.95 18.95 -8.75
C HIS A 82 12.11 20.46 -8.44
N PRO A 83 11.09 21.15 -7.88
CA PRO A 83 11.20 22.58 -7.56
C PRO A 83 12.38 22.99 -6.67
N LYS A 84 12.99 22.05 -5.96
CA LYS A 84 14.14 22.30 -5.06
C LYS A 84 15.48 21.78 -5.59
N GLY A 85 15.53 21.23 -6.78
CA GLY A 85 16.74 20.63 -7.38
C GLY A 85 16.39 19.42 -8.23
N ASN A 86 17.40 18.65 -8.65
CA ASN A 86 17.17 17.37 -9.31
C ASN A 86 17.48 16.24 -8.32
N TYR A 87 16.63 15.21 -8.33
CA TYR A 87 16.74 14.08 -7.43
C TYR A 87 16.62 12.76 -8.17
N CYS A 88 17.34 11.75 -7.69
CA CYS A 88 17.03 10.37 -8.01
C CYS A 88 15.64 10.06 -7.44
N VAL A 89 14.68 9.75 -8.30
CA VAL A 89 13.30 9.45 -7.90
C VAL A 89 12.93 8.04 -8.34
N PRO A 90 11.97 7.39 -7.68
CA PRO A 90 11.52 6.07 -8.09
C PRO A 90 10.93 6.08 -9.49
N LYS A 91 10.89 4.91 -10.11
CA LYS A 91 10.22 4.64 -11.40
C LYS A 91 9.47 3.31 -11.33
N VAL A 92 8.62 3.06 -12.33
CA VAL A 92 7.95 1.77 -12.47
C VAL A 92 8.95 0.62 -12.44
N GLY A 93 8.68 -0.39 -11.65
CA GLY A 93 9.53 -1.56 -11.39
C GLY A 93 10.43 -1.43 -10.15
N ASP A 94 10.64 -0.24 -9.61
CA ASP A 94 11.38 -0.08 -8.35
C ASP A 94 10.54 -0.58 -7.17
N VAL A 95 11.20 -1.22 -6.19
CA VAL A 95 10.55 -1.69 -4.95
C VAL A 95 10.44 -0.52 -3.97
N VAL A 96 9.30 -0.39 -3.31
CA VAL A 96 9.13 0.55 -2.20
C VAL A 96 9.99 0.10 -1.02
N PRO A 97 10.74 0.98 -0.34
CA PRO A 97 11.56 0.58 0.81
C PRO A 97 10.69 0.08 1.97
N ARG A 98 11.24 -0.86 2.76
CA ARG A 98 10.59 -1.31 3.98
C ARG A 98 10.34 -0.13 4.92
N PHE A 99 9.15 -0.06 5.45
CA PHE A 99 8.70 1.05 6.28
C PHE A 99 7.83 0.53 7.41
N GLU A 100 8.30 0.71 8.63
CA GLU A 100 7.53 0.43 9.84
C GLU A 100 7.05 1.75 10.45
N ALA A 101 5.78 1.80 10.82
CA ALA A 101 5.18 3.00 11.40
C ALA A 101 4.02 2.66 12.34
N ILE A 102 3.73 3.58 13.24
CA ILE A 102 2.56 3.46 14.14
C ILE A 102 1.29 3.75 13.34
N ASP A 103 0.31 2.87 13.46
CA ASP A 103 -1.03 3.07 12.89
C ASP A 103 -1.97 3.83 13.83
N GLN A 104 -3.23 4.02 13.43
CA GLN A 104 -4.28 4.70 14.21
C GLN A 104 -4.66 3.97 15.52
N PHE A 105 -4.25 2.73 15.71
CA PHE A 105 -4.50 1.95 16.93
C PHE A 105 -3.29 1.91 17.86
N GLY A 106 -2.17 2.55 17.47
CA GLY A 106 -0.93 2.60 18.23
C GLY A 106 -0.05 1.37 18.05
N GLU A 107 -0.32 0.54 17.04
CA GLU A 107 0.49 -0.63 16.72
C GLU A 107 1.58 -0.29 15.69
N SER A 108 2.76 -0.90 15.84
CA SER A 108 3.81 -0.82 14.81
C SER A 108 3.45 -1.76 13.67
N VAL A 109 3.19 -1.21 12.50
CA VAL A 109 2.79 -1.93 11.29
C VAL A 109 3.90 -1.85 10.27
N ASP A 110 4.33 -3.00 9.75
CA ASP A 110 5.28 -3.07 8.65
C ASP A 110 4.53 -2.99 7.32
N LEU A 111 4.90 -2.04 6.46
CA LEU A 111 4.31 -1.92 5.12
C LEU A 111 4.47 -3.21 4.30
N TYR A 112 5.52 -4.00 4.54
CA TYR A 112 5.74 -5.27 3.85
C TYR A 112 4.80 -6.40 4.29
N ASP A 113 4.02 -6.21 5.35
CA ASP A 113 2.95 -7.12 5.72
C ASP A 113 1.79 -7.11 4.73
N PHE A 114 1.66 -6.05 3.95
CA PHE A 114 0.68 -5.95 2.87
C PHE A 114 1.11 -6.68 1.58
N ALA A 115 2.36 -7.08 1.47
CA ALA A 115 2.88 -7.84 0.33
C ALA A 115 2.41 -9.30 0.33
N HIS A 116 2.48 -9.95 -0.84
CA HIS A 116 2.15 -11.37 -1.06
C HIS A 116 0.70 -11.74 -0.67
N GLN A 117 -0.21 -10.78 -0.70
CA GLN A 117 -1.64 -11.00 -0.44
C GLN A 117 -2.44 -11.32 -1.72
N GLY A 118 -1.78 -11.46 -2.87
CA GLY A 118 -2.44 -11.64 -4.18
C GLY A 118 -3.21 -10.41 -4.64
N LYS A 119 -2.88 -9.23 -4.14
CA LYS A 119 -3.61 -7.98 -4.37
C LYS A 119 -2.66 -6.84 -4.70
N MET A 120 -3.14 -5.89 -5.51
CA MET A 120 -2.46 -4.62 -5.67
C MET A 120 -2.64 -3.74 -4.43
N ILE A 121 -1.64 -2.89 -4.18
CA ILE A 121 -1.63 -1.97 -3.04
C ILE A 121 -1.64 -0.54 -3.58
N LEU A 122 -2.68 0.20 -3.23
CA LEU A 122 -2.77 1.64 -3.45
C LEU A 122 -2.11 2.34 -2.26
N LEU A 123 -0.98 2.99 -2.47
CA LEU A 123 -0.25 3.71 -1.42
C LEU A 123 -0.46 5.21 -1.59
N GLU A 124 -1.01 5.86 -0.57
CA GLU A 124 -1.27 7.30 -0.54
C GLU A 124 -0.35 8.00 0.46
N LEU A 125 0.48 8.93 -0.01
CA LEU A 125 1.12 9.90 0.87
C LEU A 125 0.21 11.11 1.03
N SER A 126 -0.14 11.41 2.28
CA SER A 126 -1.12 12.42 2.65
C SER A 126 -0.62 13.39 3.73
N ALA A 127 -1.39 14.44 3.94
CA ALA A 127 -1.19 15.39 5.03
C ALA A 127 -2.54 15.86 5.58
N ALA A 128 -2.63 16.08 6.87
CA ALA A 128 -3.89 16.49 7.52
C ALA A 128 -4.42 17.84 7.00
N TRP A 129 -3.54 18.77 6.59
CA TRP A 129 -3.91 20.05 5.98
C TRP A 129 -4.37 19.95 4.52
N CYS A 130 -4.14 18.83 3.84
CA CYS A 130 -4.34 18.68 2.40
C CYS A 130 -5.82 18.53 2.05
N SER A 131 -6.44 19.55 1.45
CA SER A 131 -7.85 19.49 1.08
C SER A 131 -8.22 18.35 0.14
N PRO A 132 -7.50 18.08 -0.98
CA PRO A 132 -7.80 16.93 -1.82
C PRO A 132 -7.68 15.57 -1.10
N CYS A 133 -6.74 15.43 -0.14
CA CYS A 133 -6.62 14.22 0.68
C CYS A 133 -7.86 14.04 1.58
N ASN A 134 -8.33 15.13 2.21
CA ASN A 134 -9.57 15.14 2.98
C ASN A 134 -10.80 14.78 2.13
N ASP A 135 -10.88 15.29 0.90
CA ASP A 135 -11.99 15.00 -0.02
C ASP A 135 -12.00 13.52 -0.42
N ILE A 136 -10.83 12.89 -0.66
CA ILE A 136 -10.71 11.46 -0.94
C ILE A 136 -11.12 10.64 0.29
N ALA A 137 -10.60 10.96 1.47
CA ALA A 137 -10.94 10.25 2.70
C ALA A 137 -12.44 10.33 3.01
N SER A 138 -13.07 11.51 2.83
CA SER A 138 -14.51 11.69 2.98
C SER A 138 -15.31 10.86 1.98
N TRP A 139 -14.90 10.85 0.72
CA TRP A 139 -15.53 10.02 -0.30
C TRP A 139 -15.41 8.52 -0.02
N LEU A 140 -14.24 8.05 0.37
CA LEU A 140 -14.04 6.64 0.72
C LEU A 140 -14.95 6.23 1.88
N THR A 141 -14.97 7.01 2.95
CA THR A 141 -15.68 6.67 4.21
C THR A 141 -17.18 6.83 4.09
N THR A 142 -17.65 7.96 3.53
CA THR A 142 -19.08 8.35 3.57
C THR A 142 -19.73 8.44 2.20
N ASN A 143 -18.99 8.12 1.13
CA ASN A 143 -19.41 8.33 -0.26
C ASN A 143 -19.81 9.80 -0.55
N ASP A 144 -19.06 10.74 0.03
CA ASP A 144 -19.33 12.18 -0.12
C ASP A 144 -19.19 12.60 -1.59
N GLN A 145 -20.31 13.00 -2.20
CA GLN A 145 -20.36 13.38 -3.61
C GLN A 145 -19.70 14.73 -3.89
N LYS A 146 -19.32 15.49 -2.86
CA LYS A 146 -18.57 16.73 -3.02
C LYS A 146 -17.23 16.54 -3.74
N ILE A 147 -16.66 15.35 -3.71
CA ILE A 147 -15.45 15.02 -4.47
C ILE A 147 -15.61 15.33 -5.97
N ARG A 148 -16.84 15.25 -6.51
CA ARG A 148 -17.14 15.54 -7.92
C ARG A 148 -16.98 17.01 -8.30
N GLU A 149 -16.93 17.91 -7.33
CA GLU A 149 -16.70 19.34 -7.56
C GLU A 149 -15.22 19.63 -7.84
N ASN A 150 -14.33 18.67 -7.55
CA ASN A 150 -12.91 18.84 -7.81
C ASN A 150 -12.60 18.73 -9.32
N PRO A 151 -11.80 19.66 -9.89
CA PRO A 151 -11.52 19.68 -11.33
C PRO A 151 -10.70 18.49 -11.82
N TRP A 152 -10.04 17.76 -10.93
CA TRP A 152 -9.28 16.55 -11.24
C TRP A 152 -10.14 15.27 -11.17
N TRP A 153 -11.35 15.34 -10.60
CA TRP A 153 -12.22 14.18 -10.47
C TRP A 153 -12.80 13.74 -11.82
N LYS A 154 -13.02 12.45 -11.95
CA LYS A 154 -13.75 11.84 -13.08
C LYS A 154 -14.62 10.70 -12.53
N ASP A 155 -15.87 10.63 -12.98
CA ASP A 155 -16.81 9.60 -12.52
C ASP A 155 -16.35 8.17 -12.81
N ARG A 156 -15.45 7.97 -13.76
CA ARG A 156 -14.81 6.67 -14.00
C ARG A 156 -14.00 6.15 -12.81
N TYR A 157 -13.65 6.99 -11.81
CA TYR A 157 -12.92 6.59 -10.61
C TYR A 157 -13.81 5.99 -9.53
N LEU A 158 -15.16 6.08 -9.67
CA LEU A 158 -16.13 5.56 -8.69
C LEU A 158 -15.90 4.09 -8.31
N PRO A 159 -15.54 3.17 -9.24
CA PRO A 159 -15.30 1.78 -8.88
C PRO A 159 -14.15 1.55 -7.89
N VAL A 160 -13.18 2.48 -7.78
CA VAL A 160 -12.03 2.33 -6.89
C VAL A 160 -12.47 2.20 -5.43
N ARG A 161 -13.53 2.92 -5.02
CA ARG A 161 -14.07 2.81 -3.66
C ARG A 161 -14.59 1.38 -3.39
N GLU A 162 -15.34 0.81 -4.32
CA GLU A 162 -15.87 -0.56 -4.19
C GLU A 162 -14.74 -1.60 -4.18
N MET A 163 -13.68 -1.40 -4.98
CA MET A 163 -12.50 -2.27 -4.98
C MET A 163 -11.79 -2.27 -3.62
N ILE A 164 -11.73 -1.13 -2.93
CA ILE A 164 -11.14 -1.02 -1.57
C ILE A 164 -12.08 -1.68 -0.56
N GLU A 165 -13.37 -1.34 -0.56
CA GLU A 165 -14.36 -1.89 0.38
C GLU A 165 -14.52 -3.41 0.27
N SER A 166 -14.43 -3.96 -0.94
CA SER A 166 -14.47 -5.41 -1.18
C SER A 166 -13.14 -6.11 -0.88
N GLY A 167 -12.06 -5.35 -0.66
CA GLY A 167 -10.72 -5.89 -0.51
C GLY A 167 -10.13 -6.46 -1.79
N GLU A 168 -10.61 -6.09 -2.97
CA GLU A 168 -9.97 -6.42 -4.26
C GLU A 168 -8.59 -5.78 -4.36
N ILE A 169 -8.46 -4.55 -3.87
CA ILE A 169 -7.18 -3.85 -3.69
C ILE A 169 -7.02 -3.42 -2.23
N LEU A 170 -5.79 -3.29 -1.78
CA LEU A 170 -5.48 -2.74 -0.47
C LEU A 170 -5.17 -1.25 -0.61
N LEU A 171 -5.66 -0.43 0.33
CA LEU A 171 -5.26 0.98 0.45
C LEU A 171 -4.50 1.17 1.74
N VAL A 172 -3.32 1.78 1.65
CA VAL A 172 -2.52 2.21 2.81
C VAL A 172 -2.33 3.71 2.72
N ASN A 173 -2.80 4.46 3.72
CA ASN A 173 -2.56 5.88 3.86
C ASN A 173 -1.32 6.12 4.71
N VAL A 174 -0.41 6.96 4.25
CA VAL A 174 0.81 7.35 4.97
C VAL A 174 0.78 8.85 5.20
N MET A 175 0.60 9.25 6.46
CA MET A 175 0.52 10.65 6.87
C MET A 175 1.89 11.16 7.31
N PHE A 176 2.45 12.15 6.60
CA PHE A 176 3.78 12.72 6.89
C PHE A 176 3.75 14.20 7.31
N GLU A 177 2.66 14.93 7.09
CA GLU A 177 2.45 16.29 7.57
C GLU A 177 1.13 16.41 8.35
N GLY A 178 1.17 17.14 9.46
CA GLY A 178 0.01 17.41 10.31
C GLY A 178 -0.91 18.49 9.74
N LYS A 179 -1.62 19.22 10.63
CA LYS A 179 -2.61 20.26 10.26
C LYS A 179 -2.00 21.49 9.61
N THR A 180 -0.74 21.73 9.79
CA THR A 180 -0.02 22.89 9.23
C THR A 180 1.03 22.41 8.23
N LYS A 181 1.10 23.08 7.06
CA LYS A 181 2.13 22.78 6.06
C LYS A 181 3.53 22.82 6.66
N LYS A 182 4.37 21.83 6.30
CA LYS A 182 5.76 21.68 6.75
C LYS A 182 5.93 21.28 8.22
N THR A 183 4.87 21.12 8.98
CA THR A 183 4.95 20.48 10.30
C THR A 183 4.83 18.97 10.11
N THR A 184 5.70 18.24 10.78
CA THR A 184 5.65 16.76 10.78
C THR A 184 4.33 16.31 11.40
N ALA A 185 3.74 15.25 10.86
CA ALA A 185 2.57 14.63 11.45
C ALA A 185 2.92 14.03 12.82
N THR A 186 1.94 14.03 13.69
CA THR A 186 1.99 13.42 15.02
C THR A 186 0.96 12.29 15.12
N PHE A 187 1.07 11.47 16.15
CA PHE A 187 0.07 10.44 16.42
C PHE A 187 -1.33 11.05 16.66
N ASP A 188 -1.40 12.22 17.29
CA ASP A 188 -2.67 12.93 17.47
C ASP A 188 -3.30 13.33 16.11
N ASP A 189 -2.49 13.72 15.11
CA ASP A 189 -3.00 14.02 13.77
C ASP A 189 -3.60 12.77 13.12
N VAL A 190 -2.96 11.59 13.29
CA VAL A 190 -3.48 10.29 12.81
C VAL A 190 -4.79 9.92 13.51
N LEU A 191 -4.85 10.05 14.83
CA LEU A 191 -6.07 9.78 15.60
C LEU A 191 -7.24 10.69 15.20
N GLU A 192 -7.00 12.00 15.07
CA GLU A 192 -8.03 12.94 14.64
C GLU A 192 -8.49 12.69 13.21
N TRP A 193 -7.58 12.29 12.32
CA TRP A 193 -7.93 11.88 10.96
C TRP A 193 -8.85 10.67 10.98
N TYR A 194 -8.48 9.61 11.73
CA TYR A 194 -9.32 8.42 11.87
C TYR A 194 -10.66 8.71 12.51
N GLN A 195 -10.73 9.55 13.53
CA GLN A 195 -12.01 9.97 14.12
C GLN A 195 -12.91 10.70 13.13
N LYS A 196 -12.32 11.46 12.22
CA LYS A 196 -13.05 12.21 11.19
C LYS A 196 -13.45 11.33 9.99
N TYR A 197 -12.62 10.39 9.64
CA TYR A 197 -12.79 9.48 8.50
C TYR A 197 -12.57 8.02 8.95
N PRO A 198 -13.50 7.46 9.74
CA PRO A 198 -13.37 6.12 10.29
C PRO A 198 -13.58 5.07 9.19
N ASP A 199 -12.51 4.54 8.63
CA ASP A 199 -12.52 3.48 7.64
C ASP A 199 -11.82 2.24 8.21
N PRO A 200 -12.55 1.11 8.41
CA PRO A 200 -11.97 -0.11 8.95
C PRO A 200 -11.10 -0.87 7.95
N HIS A 201 -11.04 -0.42 6.70
CA HIS A 201 -10.26 -1.07 5.63
C HIS A 201 -8.94 -0.37 5.35
N VAL A 202 -8.71 0.81 5.93
CA VAL A 202 -7.57 1.66 5.60
C VAL A 202 -6.68 1.90 6.81
N PRO A 203 -5.48 1.30 6.87
CA PRO A 203 -4.45 1.70 7.83
C PRO A 203 -3.96 3.11 7.53
N ILE A 204 -3.72 3.89 8.58
CA ILE A 204 -3.16 5.24 8.52
C ILE A 204 -1.82 5.19 9.25
N LEU A 205 -0.73 5.10 8.51
CA LEU A 205 0.62 4.96 9.02
C LEU A 205 1.26 6.34 9.22
N LEU A 206 1.88 6.57 10.38
CA LEU A 206 2.55 7.82 10.72
C LEU A 206 3.98 7.84 10.16
N ASP A 207 4.25 8.62 9.13
CA ASP A 207 5.61 8.88 8.62
C ASP A 207 6.23 10.09 9.35
N GLU A 208 6.50 9.93 10.65
CA GLU A 208 7.05 10.94 11.54
C GLU A 208 8.39 11.52 11.04
N TYR A 209 9.22 10.70 10.43
CA TYR A 209 10.55 11.09 9.93
C TYR A 209 10.57 11.45 8.45
N ARG A 210 9.40 11.47 7.79
CA ARG A 210 9.27 11.72 6.35
C ARG A 210 10.10 10.76 5.49
N PHE A 211 10.16 9.51 5.90
CA PHE A 211 10.98 8.49 5.25
C PHE A 211 10.48 8.21 3.83
N LEU A 212 9.21 7.84 3.67
CA LEU A 212 8.62 7.62 2.35
C LEU A 212 8.51 8.92 1.54
N HIS A 213 8.23 10.05 2.20
CA HIS A 213 8.29 11.36 1.54
C HIS A 213 9.68 11.64 0.96
N ALA A 214 10.76 11.30 1.66
CA ALA A 214 12.12 11.48 1.16
C ALA A 214 12.43 10.58 -0.02
N TRP A 215 11.88 9.36 -0.06
CA TRP A 215 12.01 8.43 -1.17
C TRP A 215 11.23 8.89 -2.42
N VAL A 216 9.96 9.28 -2.24
CA VAL A 216 9.05 9.66 -3.34
C VAL A 216 9.40 11.04 -3.91
N LYS A 217 9.82 12.02 -3.06
CA LYS A 217 9.95 13.44 -3.43
C LYS A 217 8.68 13.99 -4.10
N PRO A 218 7.51 13.95 -3.43
CA PRO A 218 6.26 14.36 -4.05
C PRO A 218 6.27 15.85 -4.40
N THR A 219 5.70 16.19 -5.55
CA THR A 219 5.53 17.60 -5.99
C THR A 219 4.12 18.13 -5.73
N GLY A 220 3.23 17.30 -5.25
CA GLY A 220 1.85 17.63 -4.88
C GLY A 220 1.22 16.54 -4.06
N LEU A 221 0.10 16.87 -3.38
CA LEU A 221 -0.66 15.96 -2.53
C LEU A 221 -2.15 15.92 -2.95
N PRO A 222 -2.81 14.77 -2.72
CA PRO A 222 -2.21 13.50 -2.33
C PRO A 222 -1.23 12.99 -3.39
N CYS A 223 -0.21 12.24 -2.98
CA CYS A 223 0.64 11.51 -3.91
C CYS A 223 0.25 10.02 -3.81
N ILE A 224 -0.43 9.54 -4.83
CA ILE A 224 -0.99 8.18 -4.87
C ILE A 224 -0.28 7.38 -5.96
N PHE A 225 0.15 6.18 -5.63
CA PHE A 225 0.76 5.25 -6.57
C PHE A 225 0.34 3.82 -6.29
N LEU A 226 0.53 2.94 -7.27
CA LEU A 226 0.06 1.58 -7.25
C LEU A 226 1.25 0.62 -7.24
N LEU A 227 1.18 -0.36 -6.34
CA LEU A 227 2.16 -1.42 -6.19
C LEU A 227 1.54 -2.75 -6.58
N ASP A 228 2.37 -3.68 -7.04
CA ASP A 228 2.02 -5.09 -7.11
C ASP A 228 2.20 -5.77 -5.73
N GLU A 229 1.92 -7.07 -5.69
CA GLU A 229 2.04 -7.86 -4.46
C GLU A 229 3.49 -8.04 -3.98
N ASP A 230 4.50 -7.75 -4.83
CA ASP A 230 5.93 -7.79 -4.50
C ASP A 230 6.47 -6.41 -4.13
N MET A 231 5.59 -5.43 -3.80
CA MET A 231 5.92 -4.05 -3.45
C MET A 231 6.58 -3.25 -4.57
N ARG A 232 6.46 -3.68 -5.84
CA ARG A 232 7.01 -2.95 -6.98
C ARG A 232 6.01 -1.94 -7.52
N LEU A 233 6.51 -0.77 -7.88
CA LEU A 233 5.72 0.26 -8.52
C LEU A 233 5.23 -0.20 -9.91
N ILE A 234 3.93 -0.34 -10.09
CA ILE A 234 3.28 -0.59 -11.38
C ILE A 234 2.66 0.65 -12.00
N ASN A 235 2.34 1.63 -11.17
CA ASN A 235 1.93 2.96 -11.62
C ASN A 235 2.46 4.01 -10.64
N TYR A 236 3.24 4.96 -11.13
CA TYR A 236 3.85 5.99 -10.32
C TYR A 236 4.05 7.29 -11.09
N THR A 237 3.68 8.39 -10.47
CA THR A 237 4.19 9.73 -10.76
C THR A 237 4.37 10.50 -9.45
N ASN A 238 5.31 11.42 -9.37
CA ASN A 238 5.50 12.23 -8.17
C ASN A 238 4.39 13.28 -7.92
N ARG A 239 3.34 13.28 -8.75
CA ARG A 239 2.10 14.06 -8.60
C ARG A 239 0.86 13.16 -8.54
N GLY A 240 1.02 11.89 -8.50
CA GLY A 240 0.18 10.73 -8.70
C GLY A 240 -1.30 10.75 -8.28
N LEU A 241 -1.95 11.91 -8.20
CA LEU A 241 -3.31 12.05 -7.67
C LEU A 241 -4.34 11.14 -8.35
N THR A 242 -4.30 11.03 -9.67
CA THR A 242 -5.32 10.29 -10.43
C THR A 242 -4.79 9.19 -11.32
N ASP A 243 -3.49 9.10 -11.50
CA ASP A 243 -2.90 8.14 -12.44
C ASP A 243 -3.12 6.69 -11.98
N ALA A 244 -3.03 6.41 -10.68
CA ALA A 244 -3.33 5.12 -10.11
C ALA A 244 -4.82 4.76 -10.27
N PHE A 245 -5.74 5.72 -10.01
CA PHE A 245 -7.18 5.52 -10.23
C PHE A 245 -7.50 5.29 -11.71
N LEU A 246 -6.83 6.04 -12.60
CA LEU A 246 -6.97 5.85 -14.04
C LEU A 246 -6.53 4.44 -14.45
N TYR A 247 -5.40 3.96 -13.96
CA TYR A 247 -4.90 2.62 -14.22
C TYR A 247 -5.89 1.54 -13.78
N LEU A 248 -6.41 1.64 -12.54
CA LEU A 248 -7.37 0.69 -11.97
C LEU A 248 -8.70 0.63 -12.75
N THR A 249 -9.10 1.75 -13.36
CA THR A 249 -10.40 1.89 -14.03
C THR A 249 -10.32 1.85 -15.56
N GLN A 250 -9.16 1.54 -16.13
CA GLN A 250 -9.02 1.28 -17.56
C GLN A 250 -9.67 -0.07 -17.92
N PRO A 251 -10.31 -0.18 -19.10
CA PRO A 251 -10.72 -1.48 -19.60
C PRO A 251 -9.50 -2.41 -19.66
N LYS A 252 -9.61 -3.59 -19.06
CA LYS A 252 -8.61 -4.65 -19.27
C LYS A 252 -8.85 -5.20 -20.67
N GLU A 253 -7.87 -5.08 -21.57
CA GLU A 253 -7.90 -5.67 -22.92
C GLU A 253 -7.92 -7.21 -22.85
#